data_232ce22b3d3e0d9bf4653d83a4351377
#
_entry.id   232ce22b3d3e0d9bf4653d83a4351377
#
_cell.length_a   1.000
_cell.length_b   1.000
_cell.length_c   1.000
_cell.angle_alpha   90.00
_cell.angle_beta   90.00
_cell.angle_gamma   90.00
#
_symmetry.space_group_name_H-M   'P 1'
#
loop_
_entity.id
_entity.type
_entity.pdbx_description
1 polymer ?
#
loop_
_entity_poly.entity_id
_entity_poly.type
_entity_poly.pdbx_seq_one_letter_code
_entity_poly.pdbx_strand_id
1 'polypeptide(L)'
;MITTSFASSLDQEILIAYDSVDIVYYSIRNELQEISDMQDHSIFSDIEDLSSVQNEWVTKTAEGLTLRNVVGDMSFRISDKNKKIVFSSKFNKLDNDIITYISRESRGYEIVKNDQEYYIHSVRSSDLLNEQYYIEIFRDVTPIFESRVSQYETFLKIIGVMLLFGCVFTFVICKWLMKPIHKLSRVAREISGGHFEQRVIVKNNDEIGNLANNFNLMAANLEEKINELKEEASKQETFVACFSHELKTPLTSIIGYADMLRSKKMNREQMVLSANYIFEEGKRLESISMKLLEIVILKNSKIILKEISAIDFFESVKGIMIPIFQKQNIHFSINAEKANLMIEPELMKTVCINLLDNARKAVESNGQVSLCGRLEENNYIINICDNGKGIEQNELNKITQAFYMVDKSRARIQGGIGLGLTICDEIIKLHGGTLKFQSTPQKGTCVFISLKGADAIE
;
A
#
# COMPACT_ATOMS: atom_id res chain seq x y z
N MET A 1 34.57 -12.36 -27.18
CA MET A 1 35.25 -13.60 -26.78
C MET A 1 35.28 -14.63 -27.92
N ILE A 2 34.14 -15.08 -28.48
CA ILE A 2 34.15 -16.05 -29.61
C ILE A 2 34.90 -15.53 -30.81
N THR A 3 34.67 -14.28 -31.23
CA THR A 3 35.36 -13.64 -32.37
C THR A 3 36.86 -13.44 -32.15
N THR A 4 37.27 -13.09 -30.93
CA THR A 4 38.68 -12.91 -30.58
C THR A 4 39.43 -14.24 -30.52
N SER A 5 38.82 -15.30 -30.00
CA SER A 5 39.36 -16.65 -29.98
C SER A 5 39.54 -17.21 -31.39
N PHE A 6 38.55 -17.04 -32.26
CA PHE A 6 38.59 -17.44 -33.65
C PHE A 6 39.72 -16.72 -34.42
N ALA A 7 39.80 -15.38 -34.28
CA ALA A 7 40.88 -14.60 -34.94
C ALA A 7 42.27 -15.06 -34.50
N SER A 8 42.48 -15.23 -33.20
CA SER A 8 43.77 -15.70 -32.67
C SER A 8 44.12 -17.09 -33.15
N SER A 9 43.16 -18.02 -33.22
CA SER A 9 43.44 -19.36 -33.75
C SER A 9 43.74 -19.35 -35.24
N LEU A 10 43.03 -18.53 -36.02
CA LEU A 10 43.25 -18.38 -37.44
C LEU A 10 44.63 -17.72 -37.74
N ASP A 11 44.99 -16.67 -37.01
CA ASP A 11 46.29 -16.00 -37.14
C ASP A 11 47.44 -16.94 -36.83
N GLN A 12 47.28 -17.82 -35.84
CA GLN A 12 48.28 -18.83 -35.51
C GLN A 12 48.47 -19.84 -36.67
N GLU A 13 47.39 -20.33 -37.28
CA GLU A 13 47.44 -21.26 -38.39
C GLU A 13 48.02 -20.59 -39.67
N ILE A 14 47.69 -19.33 -39.91
CA ILE A 14 48.30 -18.52 -40.99
C ILE A 14 49.79 -18.45 -40.79
N LEU A 15 50.27 -18.15 -39.59
CA LEU A 15 51.70 -18.07 -39.31
C LEU A 15 52.39 -19.43 -39.55
N ILE A 16 51.78 -20.53 -39.08
CA ILE A 16 52.34 -21.89 -39.29
C ILE A 16 52.41 -22.23 -40.78
N ALA A 17 51.34 -21.97 -41.55
CA ALA A 17 51.33 -22.23 -42.99
C ALA A 17 52.36 -21.36 -43.74
N TYR A 18 52.50 -20.11 -43.31
CA TYR A 18 53.44 -19.16 -43.89
C TYR A 18 54.91 -19.54 -43.64
N ASP A 19 55.24 -20.00 -42.44
CA ASP A 19 56.58 -20.45 -42.08
C ASP A 19 56.84 -21.81 -42.68
N SER A 20 55.85 -22.66 -42.85
CA SER A 20 56.03 -23.99 -43.47
C SER A 20 56.47 -23.93 -44.94
N VAL A 21 56.04 -22.89 -45.68
CA VAL A 21 56.55 -22.68 -47.06
C VAL A 21 58.03 -22.48 -47.07
N ASP A 22 58.56 -21.73 -46.09
CA ASP A 22 60.03 -21.50 -45.97
C ASP A 22 60.75 -22.79 -45.58
N ILE A 23 60.20 -23.60 -44.71
CA ILE A 23 60.78 -24.89 -44.32
C ILE A 23 60.94 -25.80 -45.54
N VAL A 24 59.84 -25.91 -46.34
CA VAL A 24 59.94 -26.73 -47.59
C VAL A 24 60.96 -26.17 -48.56
N TYR A 25 60.93 -24.84 -48.75
CA TYR A 25 61.94 -24.20 -49.63
C TYR A 25 63.34 -24.51 -49.21
N TYR A 26 63.75 -24.26 -47.98
CA TYR A 26 65.07 -24.47 -47.48
C TYR A 26 65.45 -25.95 -47.50
N SER A 27 64.51 -26.84 -47.21
CA SER A 27 64.74 -28.29 -47.29
C SER A 27 65.10 -28.74 -48.75
N ILE A 28 64.26 -28.28 -49.70
CA ILE A 28 64.45 -28.59 -51.12
C ILE A 28 65.80 -27.99 -51.62
N ARG A 29 66.04 -26.73 -51.31
CA ARG A 29 67.25 -26.02 -51.69
C ARG A 29 68.55 -26.73 -51.20
N ASN A 30 68.57 -27.11 -49.92
CA ASN A 30 69.71 -27.76 -49.32
C ASN A 30 69.96 -29.12 -49.94
N GLU A 31 68.95 -29.98 -50.15
CA GLU A 31 69.06 -31.27 -50.77
C GLU A 31 69.52 -31.17 -52.26
N LEU A 32 68.94 -30.18 -52.98
CA LEU A 32 69.33 -29.94 -54.36
C LEU A 32 70.81 -29.43 -54.49
N GLN A 33 71.22 -28.64 -53.49
CA GLN A 33 72.63 -28.16 -53.47
C GLN A 33 73.62 -29.28 -53.17
N GLU A 34 73.27 -30.21 -52.25
CA GLU A 34 74.02 -31.40 -51.99
C GLU A 34 74.16 -32.30 -53.26
N ILE A 35 73.07 -32.47 -54.00
CA ILE A 35 73.05 -33.23 -55.25
C ILE A 35 73.92 -32.53 -56.32
N SER A 36 73.85 -31.22 -56.44
CA SER A 36 74.66 -30.42 -57.37
C SER A 36 76.15 -30.45 -57.05
N ASP A 37 76.47 -30.42 -55.75
CA ASP A 37 77.87 -30.47 -55.30
C ASP A 37 78.50 -31.86 -55.46
N MET A 38 77.67 -32.92 -55.47
CA MET A 38 78.15 -34.30 -55.67
C MET A 38 78.37 -34.68 -57.16
N GLN A 39 77.79 -33.95 -58.09
CA GLN A 39 77.92 -34.23 -59.52
C GLN A 39 79.00 -33.35 -60.16
N ASP A 40 79.98 -33.98 -60.81
CA ASP A 40 81.06 -33.32 -61.51
C ASP A 40 80.52 -32.39 -62.62
N HIS A 41 80.94 -31.15 -62.68
CA HIS A 41 80.55 -30.11 -63.65
C HIS A 41 80.57 -30.48 -65.13
N SER A 42 81.11 -31.65 -65.44
CA SER A 42 81.21 -32.16 -66.83
C SER A 42 79.96 -32.75 -67.44
N ILE A 43 78.93 -33.06 -66.61
CA ILE A 43 77.66 -33.70 -67.07
C ILE A 43 76.68 -32.70 -67.64
N PHE A 44 76.74 -31.41 -67.22
CA PHE A 44 75.77 -30.39 -67.60
C PHE A 44 75.95 -29.76 -68.99
N SER A 45 77.07 -30.01 -69.66
CA SER A 45 77.36 -29.39 -70.96
C SER A 45 76.67 -30.03 -72.16
N ASP A 46 76.15 -31.28 -72.03
CA ASP A 46 75.61 -32.07 -73.16
C ASP A 46 74.09 -32.37 -73.06
N ILE A 47 73.34 -31.76 -72.14
CA ILE A 47 71.92 -32.02 -71.97
C ILE A 47 71.07 -30.97 -72.75
N GLU A 48 70.40 -31.41 -73.85
CA GLU A 48 69.54 -30.56 -74.68
C GLU A 48 68.28 -30.05 -73.97
N ASP A 49 67.89 -30.63 -72.82
CA ASP A 49 66.72 -30.19 -72.01
C ASP A 49 67.05 -30.16 -70.51
N LEU A 50 67.81 -29.13 -70.12
CA LEU A 50 68.21 -28.93 -68.73
C LEU A 50 67.04 -28.79 -67.78
N SER A 51 65.87 -28.24 -68.24
CA SER A 51 64.68 -28.00 -67.41
C SER A 51 63.96 -29.32 -67.04
N SER A 52 64.03 -30.35 -67.89
CA SER A 52 63.42 -31.65 -67.57
C SER A 52 64.13 -32.39 -66.47
N VAL A 53 65.50 -32.34 -66.51
CA VAL A 53 66.39 -32.96 -65.50
C VAL A 53 66.25 -32.25 -64.15
N GLN A 54 66.22 -30.94 -64.19
CA GLN A 54 65.92 -30.12 -62.94
C GLN A 54 64.59 -30.45 -62.33
N ASN A 55 63.52 -30.52 -63.11
CA ASN A 55 62.20 -30.91 -62.63
C ASN A 55 62.21 -32.34 -62.05
N GLU A 56 62.97 -33.33 -62.61
CA GLU A 56 63.07 -34.64 -62.04
C GLU A 56 63.77 -34.63 -60.67
N TRP A 57 64.82 -33.83 -60.49
CA TRP A 57 65.50 -33.67 -59.19
C TRP A 57 64.60 -33.02 -58.17
N VAL A 58 63.91 -31.92 -58.53
CA VAL A 58 62.89 -31.28 -57.65
C VAL A 58 61.84 -32.26 -57.24
N THR A 59 61.36 -33.10 -58.18
CA THR A 59 60.32 -34.13 -57.89
C THR A 59 60.86 -35.16 -56.89
N LYS A 60 62.04 -35.73 -57.10
CA LYS A 60 62.61 -36.73 -56.20
C LYS A 60 62.88 -36.18 -54.79
N THR A 61 63.36 -34.96 -54.70
CA THR A 61 63.57 -34.29 -53.44
C THR A 61 62.21 -34.03 -52.71
N ALA A 62 61.19 -33.57 -53.42
CA ALA A 62 59.87 -33.37 -52.90
C ALA A 62 59.20 -34.67 -52.41
N GLU A 63 59.37 -35.79 -53.15
CA GLU A 63 58.95 -37.11 -52.70
C GLU A 63 59.66 -37.52 -51.39
N GLY A 64 60.93 -37.28 -51.27
CA GLY A 64 61.70 -37.55 -50.07
C GLY A 64 61.24 -36.76 -48.87
N LEU A 65 60.87 -35.48 -49.05
CA LEU A 65 60.35 -34.64 -48.02
C LEU A 65 58.93 -35.08 -47.58
N THR A 66 58.11 -35.57 -48.53
CA THR A 66 56.75 -36.14 -48.23
C THR A 66 56.91 -37.41 -47.40
N LEU A 67 57.82 -38.31 -47.76
CA LEU A 67 58.07 -39.55 -47.03
C LEU A 67 58.62 -39.31 -45.61
N ARG A 68 59.39 -38.27 -45.41
CA ARG A 68 59.87 -37.85 -44.08
C ARG A 68 58.84 -37.05 -43.27
N ASN A 69 57.71 -36.79 -43.82
CA ASN A 69 56.61 -36.01 -43.19
C ASN A 69 57.03 -34.62 -42.65
N VAL A 70 57.87 -33.93 -43.42
CA VAL A 70 58.49 -32.65 -43.02
C VAL A 70 57.43 -31.57 -42.77
N VAL A 71 56.33 -31.64 -43.45
CA VAL A 71 55.24 -30.62 -43.40
C VAL A 71 54.04 -31.11 -42.59
N GLY A 72 54.14 -32.29 -41.95
CA GLY A 72 52.99 -32.83 -41.13
C GLY A 72 51.78 -33.08 -41.98
N ASP A 73 50.62 -32.67 -41.49
CA ASP A 73 49.33 -32.88 -42.15
C ASP A 73 49.01 -31.90 -43.30
N MET A 74 49.98 -31.00 -43.64
CA MET A 74 49.84 -30.09 -44.77
C MET A 74 50.17 -30.76 -46.11
N SER A 75 49.50 -30.32 -47.15
CA SER A 75 49.76 -30.71 -48.50
C SER A 75 50.60 -29.62 -49.15
N PHE A 76 51.57 -29.98 -49.97
CA PHE A 76 52.35 -29.01 -50.73
C PHE A 76 52.44 -29.37 -52.21
N ARG A 77 52.65 -28.35 -53.05
CA ARG A 77 52.74 -28.44 -54.49
C ARG A 77 53.89 -27.56 -54.93
N ILE A 78 54.62 -28.03 -55.96
CA ILE A 78 55.67 -27.28 -56.59
C ILE A 78 55.28 -27.09 -58.03
N SER A 79 55.38 -25.87 -58.54
CA SER A 79 55.08 -25.52 -59.94
C SER A 79 56.28 -24.80 -60.54
N ASP A 80 56.49 -24.99 -61.82
CA ASP A 80 57.54 -24.29 -62.60
C ASP A 80 57.16 -22.82 -62.89
N LYS A 81 58.06 -22.08 -63.56
CA LYS A 81 57.88 -20.71 -64.01
C LYS A 81 56.60 -20.52 -64.89
N ASN A 82 56.18 -21.58 -65.60
CA ASN A 82 55.02 -21.58 -66.45
C ASN A 82 53.74 -22.00 -65.70
N LYS A 83 53.89 -22.14 -64.39
CA LYS A 83 52.79 -22.60 -63.48
C LYS A 83 52.34 -24.05 -63.74
N LYS A 84 53.21 -24.85 -64.44
CA LYS A 84 52.93 -26.26 -64.62
C LYS A 84 53.36 -27.00 -63.34
N ILE A 85 52.51 -27.87 -62.84
CA ILE A 85 52.77 -28.64 -61.64
C ILE A 85 53.91 -29.61 -61.91
N VAL A 86 54.99 -29.53 -61.16
CA VAL A 86 56.17 -30.42 -61.18
C VAL A 86 55.89 -31.52 -60.15
N PHE A 87 55.46 -31.19 -58.98
CA PHE A 87 55.15 -32.14 -57.92
C PHE A 87 53.91 -31.72 -57.13
N SER A 88 53.10 -32.68 -56.65
CA SER A 88 52.00 -32.47 -55.73
C SER A 88 51.88 -33.63 -54.77
N SER A 89 51.85 -33.36 -53.46
CA SER A 89 51.78 -34.42 -52.44
C SER A 89 50.40 -35.05 -52.32
N LYS A 90 49.33 -34.28 -52.29
CA LYS A 90 47.94 -34.78 -52.13
C LYS A 90 46.85 -33.93 -52.84
N PHE A 91 47.20 -32.76 -53.39
CA PHE A 91 46.20 -31.76 -53.82
C PHE A 91 46.36 -31.42 -55.30
N ASN A 92 45.35 -31.81 -56.10
CA ASN A 92 45.36 -31.54 -57.56
C ASN A 92 44.26 -30.58 -58.05
N LYS A 93 43.47 -29.95 -57.16
CA LYS A 93 42.23 -29.27 -57.59
C LYS A 93 41.98 -27.84 -57.10
N LEU A 94 42.97 -27.16 -56.59
CA LEU A 94 42.77 -25.72 -56.34
C LEU A 94 43.37 -24.95 -57.53
N ASP A 95 42.49 -24.31 -58.32
CA ASP A 95 42.87 -23.30 -59.30
C ASP A 95 43.33 -22.05 -58.53
N ASN A 96 44.50 -21.56 -58.83
CA ASN A 96 45.11 -20.54 -57.97
C ASN A 96 45.43 -19.27 -58.72
N ASP A 97 44.76 -18.25 -58.32
CA ASP A 97 45.06 -16.87 -58.75
C ASP A 97 46.27 -16.27 -58.00
N ILE A 98 46.55 -16.70 -56.75
CA ILE A 98 47.58 -16.10 -55.91
C ILE A 98 49.02 -16.14 -56.58
N ILE A 99 49.35 -17.24 -57.27
CA ILE A 99 50.61 -17.36 -58.00
C ILE A 99 50.77 -16.22 -59.01
N THR A 100 49.70 -15.67 -59.53
CA THR A 100 49.66 -14.60 -60.51
C THR A 100 50.09 -13.26 -59.93
N TYR A 101 49.88 -13.09 -58.64
CA TYR A 101 50.14 -11.82 -57.93
C TYR A 101 51.48 -11.84 -57.15
N ILE A 102 52.17 -12.98 -57.08
CA ILE A 102 53.39 -13.13 -56.33
C ILE A 102 54.58 -12.74 -57.18
N SER A 103 55.36 -11.74 -56.72
CA SER A 103 56.57 -11.30 -57.33
C SER A 103 57.68 -12.31 -57.11
N ARG A 104 58.74 -12.25 -57.95
CA ARG A 104 59.93 -13.08 -57.80
C ARG A 104 60.59 -12.90 -56.42
N GLU A 105 60.98 -13.98 -55.78
CA GLU A 105 61.52 -14.01 -54.41
C GLU A 105 60.63 -13.45 -53.31
N SER A 106 59.31 -13.49 -53.52
CA SER A 106 58.29 -13.06 -52.51
C SER A 106 57.44 -14.22 -52.04
N ARG A 107 56.68 -13.96 -50.97
CA ARG A 107 55.77 -14.93 -50.40
C ARG A 107 54.46 -14.25 -50.07
N GLY A 108 53.34 -15.01 -50.08
CA GLY A 108 52.05 -14.57 -49.78
C GLY A 108 51.16 -15.70 -49.33
N TYR A 109 49.96 -15.36 -48.80
CA TYR A 109 48.94 -16.35 -48.48
C TYR A 109 47.54 -15.80 -48.82
N GLU A 110 46.60 -16.72 -49.00
CA GLU A 110 45.19 -16.46 -49.07
C GLU A 110 44.40 -17.56 -48.38
N ILE A 111 43.16 -17.24 -47.97
CA ILE A 111 42.25 -18.24 -47.43
C ILE A 111 41.26 -18.60 -48.53
N VAL A 112 41.32 -19.84 -48.97
CA VAL A 112 40.54 -20.37 -50.07
C VAL A 112 39.43 -21.26 -49.52
N LYS A 113 38.22 -21.04 -49.99
CA LYS A 113 37.09 -21.94 -49.73
C LYS A 113 36.91 -22.87 -50.93
N ASN A 114 36.99 -24.18 -50.70
CA ASN A 114 36.70 -25.19 -51.70
C ASN A 114 35.54 -26.08 -51.18
N ASP A 115 34.37 -25.96 -51.82
CA ASP A 115 33.13 -26.57 -51.37
C ASP A 115 32.78 -26.17 -49.91
N GLN A 116 32.90 -27.08 -48.98
CA GLN A 116 32.67 -26.83 -47.53
C GLN A 116 33.95 -26.72 -46.71
N GLU A 117 35.10 -26.91 -47.34
CA GLU A 117 36.40 -26.91 -46.67
C GLU A 117 37.10 -25.55 -46.84
N TYR A 118 37.86 -25.15 -45.82
CA TYR A 118 38.65 -23.92 -45.83
C TYR A 118 40.10 -24.25 -45.70
N TYR A 119 40.90 -23.70 -46.64
CA TYR A 119 42.34 -23.89 -46.69
C TYR A 119 43.07 -22.58 -46.62
N ILE A 120 44.17 -22.53 -45.85
CA ILE A 120 45.20 -21.51 -46.00
C ILE A 120 46.11 -21.97 -47.09
N HIS A 121 46.13 -21.23 -48.19
CA HIS A 121 47.00 -21.41 -49.31
C HIS A 121 48.17 -20.43 -49.18
N SER A 122 49.34 -20.92 -48.85
CA SER A 122 50.58 -20.13 -48.71
C SER A 122 51.49 -20.44 -49.85
N VAL A 123 52.05 -19.41 -50.50
CA VAL A 123 52.90 -19.55 -51.72
C VAL A 123 54.16 -18.75 -51.52
N ARG A 124 55.30 -19.38 -51.97
CA ARG A 124 56.55 -18.71 -52.10
C ARG A 124 57.05 -18.86 -53.50
N SER A 125 57.46 -17.76 -54.18
CA SER A 125 58.22 -17.75 -55.39
C SER A 125 59.72 -17.66 -55.08
N SER A 126 60.50 -18.58 -55.59
CA SER A 126 61.92 -18.60 -55.30
C SER A 126 62.77 -19.27 -56.44
N ASP A 127 64.02 -18.92 -56.57
CA ASP A 127 64.88 -19.52 -57.51
C ASP A 127 65.55 -20.79 -56.94
N LEU A 128 65.33 -21.91 -57.62
CA LEU A 128 66.01 -23.18 -57.37
C LEU A 128 66.79 -23.60 -58.63
N LEU A 129 68.08 -23.91 -58.51
CA LEU A 129 68.93 -24.27 -59.64
C LEU A 129 68.86 -23.25 -60.81
N ASN A 130 68.82 -21.93 -60.52
CA ASN A 130 68.72 -20.81 -61.47
C ASN A 130 67.34 -20.71 -62.25
N GLU A 131 66.41 -21.55 -61.94
CA GLU A 131 65.05 -21.46 -62.48
C GLU A 131 63.99 -21.08 -61.38
N GLN A 132 62.95 -20.33 -61.77
CA GLN A 132 61.96 -19.93 -60.86
C GLN A 132 60.95 -21.05 -60.62
N TYR A 133 60.66 -21.31 -59.34
CA TYR A 133 59.63 -22.26 -58.88
C TYR A 133 58.71 -21.58 -57.93
N TYR A 134 57.47 -22.08 -57.89
CA TYR A 134 56.48 -21.73 -56.92
C TYR A 134 56.23 -22.90 -55.95
N ILE A 135 56.45 -22.69 -54.66
CA ILE A 135 56.26 -23.67 -53.63
C ILE A 135 54.93 -23.24 -52.89
N GLU A 136 54.00 -24.10 -52.90
CA GLU A 136 52.69 -23.87 -52.39
C GLU A 136 52.41 -24.85 -51.25
N ILE A 137 51.77 -24.36 -50.15
CA ILE A 137 51.32 -25.16 -49.02
C ILE A 137 49.81 -24.92 -48.80
N PHE A 138 49.13 -26.01 -48.59
CA PHE A 138 47.72 -26.03 -48.29
C PHE A 138 47.51 -26.59 -46.89
N ARG A 139 47.01 -25.78 -46.00
CA ARG A 139 46.67 -26.14 -44.63
C ARG A 139 45.17 -26.12 -44.44
N ASP A 140 44.60 -27.26 -44.03
CA ASP A 140 43.17 -27.35 -43.71
C ASP A 140 42.88 -26.60 -42.41
N VAL A 141 41.98 -25.61 -42.47
CA VAL A 141 41.50 -24.81 -41.34
C VAL A 141 39.97 -24.92 -41.16
N THR A 142 39.38 -25.86 -41.86
CA THR A 142 37.93 -26.19 -41.74
C THR A 142 37.51 -26.38 -40.30
N PRO A 143 38.25 -27.13 -39.45
CA PRO A 143 37.85 -27.33 -38.04
C PRO A 143 37.74 -26.04 -37.23
N ILE A 144 38.50 -24.99 -37.57
CA ILE A 144 38.43 -23.69 -36.91
C ILE A 144 37.10 -23.00 -37.23
N PHE A 145 36.71 -23.04 -38.52
CA PHE A 145 35.42 -22.47 -38.96
C PHE A 145 34.21 -23.27 -38.42
N GLU A 146 34.27 -24.60 -38.39
CA GLU A 146 33.24 -25.46 -37.82
C GLU A 146 33.10 -25.23 -36.30
N SER A 147 34.22 -25.16 -35.59
CA SER A 147 34.24 -24.84 -34.16
C SER A 147 33.53 -23.50 -33.85
N ARG A 148 33.78 -22.49 -34.69
CA ARG A 148 33.11 -21.20 -34.57
C ARG A 148 31.60 -21.33 -34.71
N VAL A 149 31.10 -22.06 -35.68
CA VAL A 149 29.67 -22.27 -35.90
C VAL A 149 29.07 -23.02 -34.72
N SER A 150 29.70 -24.09 -34.26
CA SER A 150 29.24 -24.85 -33.08
C SER A 150 29.20 -24.01 -31.80
N GLN A 151 30.19 -23.13 -31.62
CA GLN A 151 30.21 -22.19 -30.49
C GLN A 151 29.04 -21.20 -30.54
N TYR A 152 28.68 -20.66 -31.72
CA TYR A 152 27.52 -19.79 -31.88
C TYR A 152 26.22 -20.51 -31.61
N GLU A 153 26.03 -21.74 -32.10
CA GLU A 153 24.85 -22.56 -31.82
C GLU A 153 24.69 -22.80 -30.31
N THR A 154 25.76 -23.19 -29.65
CA THR A 154 25.79 -23.42 -28.21
C THR A 154 25.42 -22.15 -27.44
N PHE A 155 26.02 -21.03 -27.85
CA PHE A 155 25.70 -19.72 -27.23
C PHE A 155 24.23 -19.33 -27.38
N LEU A 156 23.65 -19.54 -28.56
CA LEU A 156 22.22 -19.26 -28.80
C LEU A 156 21.32 -20.19 -27.95
N LYS A 157 21.68 -21.47 -27.79
CA LYS A 157 20.96 -22.39 -26.90
C LYS A 157 20.98 -21.92 -25.44
N ILE A 158 22.16 -21.50 -24.95
CA ILE A 158 22.32 -20.98 -23.58
C ILE A 158 21.48 -19.74 -23.39
N ILE A 159 21.52 -18.76 -24.32
CA ILE A 159 20.70 -17.53 -24.24
C ILE A 159 19.20 -17.89 -24.22
N GLY A 160 18.77 -18.80 -25.08
CA GLY A 160 17.37 -19.25 -25.12
C GLY A 160 16.90 -19.82 -23.78
N VAL A 161 17.71 -20.67 -23.15
CA VAL A 161 17.41 -21.24 -21.83
C VAL A 161 17.39 -20.15 -20.75
N MET A 162 18.35 -19.23 -20.75
CA MET A 162 18.39 -18.11 -19.77
C MET A 162 17.19 -17.19 -19.91
N LEU A 163 16.77 -16.87 -21.12
CA LEU A 163 15.58 -16.04 -21.36
C LEU A 163 14.30 -16.76 -20.89
N LEU A 164 14.16 -18.05 -21.20
CA LEU A 164 13.03 -18.84 -20.74
C LEU A 164 12.96 -18.86 -19.20
N PHE A 165 14.09 -19.12 -18.55
CA PHE A 165 14.18 -19.14 -17.09
C PHE A 165 13.86 -17.77 -16.51
N GLY A 166 14.40 -16.68 -17.08
CA GLY A 166 14.11 -15.30 -16.68
C GLY A 166 12.62 -14.95 -16.79
N CYS A 167 11.96 -15.32 -17.88
CA CYS A 167 10.52 -15.12 -18.07
C CYS A 167 9.68 -15.86 -17.03
N VAL A 168 9.97 -17.15 -16.80
CA VAL A 168 9.27 -17.96 -15.79
C VAL A 168 9.47 -17.40 -14.40
N PHE A 169 10.70 -17.05 -14.04
CA PHE A 169 11.05 -16.46 -12.75
C PHE A 169 10.31 -15.13 -12.51
N THR A 170 10.35 -14.23 -13.50
CA THR A 170 9.63 -12.95 -13.44
C THR A 170 8.13 -13.16 -13.29
N PHE A 171 7.55 -14.08 -14.04
CA PHE A 171 6.12 -14.41 -13.94
C PHE A 171 5.73 -14.90 -12.54
N VAL A 172 6.52 -15.79 -11.95
CA VAL A 172 6.27 -16.32 -10.60
C VAL A 172 6.35 -15.20 -9.54
N ILE A 173 7.40 -14.35 -9.61
CA ILE A 173 7.56 -13.22 -8.69
C ILE A 173 6.41 -12.22 -8.83
N CYS A 174 6.04 -11.83 -10.04
CA CYS A 174 4.92 -10.92 -10.26
C CYS A 174 3.62 -11.48 -9.67
N LYS A 175 3.33 -12.76 -9.90
CA LYS A 175 2.14 -13.42 -9.35
C LYS A 175 2.15 -13.46 -7.82
N TRP A 176 3.30 -13.67 -7.21
CA TRP A 176 3.48 -13.69 -5.76
C TRP A 176 3.29 -12.30 -5.14
N LEU A 177 3.88 -11.25 -5.73
CA LEU A 177 3.74 -9.86 -5.29
C LEU A 177 2.34 -9.29 -5.49
N MET A 178 1.64 -9.68 -6.57
CA MET A 178 0.30 -9.18 -6.86
C MET A 178 -0.80 -9.80 -5.99
N LYS A 179 -0.57 -10.98 -5.44
CA LYS A 179 -1.58 -11.70 -4.63
C LYS A 179 -2.11 -10.91 -3.42
N PRO A 180 -1.28 -10.29 -2.57
CA PRO A 180 -1.75 -9.45 -1.45
C PRO A 180 -2.45 -8.17 -1.92
N ILE A 181 -2.02 -7.55 -3.02
CA ILE A 181 -2.66 -6.35 -3.59
C ILE A 181 -4.09 -6.67 -4.06
N HIS A 182 -4.29 -7.80 -4.70
CA HIS A 182 -5.64 -8.26 -5.09
C HIS A 182 -6.53 -8.51 -3.86
N LYS A 183 -5.98 -9.01 -2.75
CA LYS A 183 -6.74 -9.17 -1.50
C LYS A 183 -7.16 -7.83 -0.92
N LEU A 184 -6.24 -6.85 -0.86
CA LEU A 184 -6.55 -5.48 -0.45
C LEU A 184 -7.67 -4.87 -1.30
N SER A 185 -7.56 -4.96 -2.62
CA SER A 185 -8.57 -4.47 -3.56
C SER A 185 -9.93 -5.13 -3.36
N ARG A 186 -9.96 -6.44 -3.07
CA ARG A 186 -11.21 -7.15 -2.79
C ARG A 186 -11.86 -6.66 -1.50
N VAL A 187 -11.12 -6.59 -0.39
CA VAL A 187 -11.65 -6.11 0.90
C VAL A 187 -12.09 -4.65 0.79
N ALA A 188 -11.34 -3.79 0.07
CA ALA A 188 -11.75 -2.42 -0.19
C ALA A 188 -13.11 -2.34 -0.90
N ARG A 189 -13.38 -3.24 -1.83
CA ARG A 189 -14.66 -3.32 -2.53
C ARG A 189 -15.78 -3.83 -1.62
N GLU A 190 -15.50 -4.78 -0.74
CA GLU A 190 -16.46 -5.27 0.25
C GLU A 190 -16.84 -4.16 1.25
N ILE A 191 -15.86 -3.37 1.74
CA ILE A 191 -16.09 -2.21 2.60
C ILE A 191 -16.93 -1.15 1.88
N SER A 192 -16.63 -0.85 0.60
CA SER A 192 -17.43 0.09 -0.19
C SER A 192 -18.86 -0.39 -0.44
N GLY A 193 -19.10 -1.70 -0.38
CA GLY A 193 -20.40 -2.33 -0.43
C GLY A 193 -21.17 -2.35 0.90
N GLY A 194 -20.60 -1.77 1.97
CA GLY A 194 -21.24 -1.68 3.29
C GLY A 194 -20.82 -2.73 4.30
N HIS A 195 -19.87 -3.62 3.96
CA HIS A 195 -19.35 -4.64 4.87
C HIS A 195 -18.11 -4.11 5.61
N PHE A 196 -18.30 -3.22 6.57
CA PHE A 196 -17.23 -2.48 7.26
C PHE A 196 -16.41 -3.34 8.24
N GLU A 197 -16.91 -4.50 8.63
CA GLU A 197 -16.25 -5.47 9.52
C GLU A 197 -15.09 -6.23 8.85
N GLN A 198 -15.00 -6.18 7.51
CA GLN A 198 -13.99 -6.91 6.76
C GLN A 198 -12.57 -6.35 6.99
N ARG A 199 -11.59 -7.25 7.12
CA ARG A 199 -10.18 -6.89 7.34
C ARG A 199 -9.25 -7.71 6.45
N VAL A 200 -8.12 -7.13 6.11
CA VAL A 200 -7.05 -7.82 5.39
C VAL A 200 -6.17 -8.57 6.37
N ILE A 201 -5.98 -9.88 6.15
CA ILE A 201 -5.07 -10.67 6.96
C ILE A 201 -3.64 -10.32 6.55
N VAL A 202 -2.91 -9.69 7.46
CA VAL A 202 -1.49 -9.31 7.31
C VAL A 202 -0.63 -10.52 7.66
N LYS A 203 0.22 -10.97 6.73
CA LYS A 203 1.15 -12.09 6.94
C LYS A 203 2.62 -11.69 6.84
N ASN A 204 2.91 -10.52 6.27
CA ASN A 204 4.26 -10.05 5.96
C ASN A 204 4.61 -8.82 6.77
N ASN A 205 5.90 -8.68 7.12
CA ASN A 205 6.45 -7.49 7.78
C ASN A 205 7.20 -6.59 6.76
N ASP A 206 6.67 -6.47 5.54
CA ASP A 206 7.18 -5.64 4.46
C ASP A 206 6.28 -4.40 4.24
N GLU A 207 6.55 -3.62 3.19
CA GLU A 207 5.78 -2.43 2.82
C GLU A 207 4.31 -2.77 2.53
N ILE A 208 4.04 -3.95 1.99
CA ILE A 208 2.67 -4.43 1.73
C ILE A 208 1.97 -4.78 3.05
N GLY A 209 2.71 -5.34 4.01
CA GLY A 209 2.21 -5.58 5.37
C GLY A 209 1.85 -4.28 6.08
N ASN A 210 2.71 -3.27 6.00
CA ASN A 210 2.45 -1.94 6.56
C ASN A 210 1.23 -1.27 5.90
N LEU A 211 1.12 -1.37 4.56
CA LEU A 211 -0.05 -0.88 3.84
C LEU A 211 -1.35 -1.56 4.30
N ALA A 212 -1.32 -2.89 4.50
CA ALA A 212 -2.47 -3.65 4.98
C ALA A 212 -2.86 -3.26 6.42
N ASN A 213 -1.90 -2.98 7.30
CA ASN A 213 -2.14 -2.49 8.66
C ASN A 213 -2.79 -1.10 8.65
N ASN A 214 -2.26 -0.15 7.87
CA ASN A 214 -2.82 1.18 7.73
C ASN A 214 -4.24 1.14 7.14
N PHE A 215 -4.47 0.25 6.16
CA PHE A 215 -5.79 0.02 5.60
C PHE A 215 -6.78 -0.51 6.66
N ASN A 216 -6.36 -1.48 7.49
CA ASN A 216 -7.19 -2.02 8.56
C ASN A 216 -7.51 -0.97 9.63
N LEU A 217 -6.56 -0.08 9.97
CA LEU A 217 -6.78 1.02 10.88
C LEU A 217 -7.81 2.01 10.32
N MET A 218 -7.68 2.37 9.05
CA MET A 218 -8.65 3.22 8.36
C MET A 218 -10.05 2.59 8.36
N ALA A 219 -10.14 1.28 8.08
CA ALA A 219 -11.40 0.55 8.09
C ALA A 219 -12.04 0.50 9.49
N ALA A 220 -11.22 0.35 10.55
CA ALA A 220 -11.71 0.39 11.94
C ALA A 220 -12.28 1.76 12.30
N ASN A 221 -11.57 2.84 11.98
CA ASN A 221 -12.04 4.20 12.24
C ASN A 221 -13.33 4.53 11.45
N LEU A 222 -13.43 4.02 10.22
CA LEU A 222 -14.64 4.20 9.40
C LEU A 222 -15.84 3.46 10.00
N GLU A 223 -15.66 2.20 10.42
CA GLU A 223 -16.68 1.39 11.08
C GLU A 223 -17.18 2.07 12.36
N GLU A 224 -16.27 2.57 13.20
CA GLU A 224 -16.58 3.31 14.42
C GLU A 224 -17.44 4.55 14.10
N LYS A 225 -17.01 5.36 13.11
CA LYS A 225 -17.75 6.57 12.72
C LYS A 225 -19.14 6.26 12.14
N ILE A 226 -19.28 5.19 11.38
CA ILE A 226 -20.58 4.78 10.85
C ILE A 226 -21.50 4.31 11.97
N ASN A 227 -20.97 3.58 12.97
CA ASN A 227 -21.77 3.14 14.11
C ASN A 227 -22.20 4.33 14.98
N GLU A 228 -21.30 5.31 15.23
CA GLU A 228 -21.67 6.57 15.90
C GLU A 228 -22.80 7.29 15.16
N LEU A 229 -22.68 7.47 13.83
CA LEU A 229 -23.70 8.12 13.01
C LEU A 229 -25.05 7.37 13.03
N LYS A 230 -25.01 6.05 12.98
CA LYS A 230 -26.23 5.22 13.08
C LYS A 230 -26.89 5.38 14.44
N GLU A 231 -26.15 5.42 15.52
CA GLU A 231 -26.63 5.62 16.86
C GLU A 231 -27.28 7.02 17.01
N GLU A 232 -26.61 8.07 16.48
CA GLU A 232 -27.18 9.43 16.45
C GLU A 232 -28.45 9.50 15.63
N ALA A 233 -28.50 8.90 14.44
CA ALA A 233 -29.69 8.86 13.60
C ALA A 233 -30.85 8.14 14.32
N SER A 234 -30.59 7.02 14.98
CA SER A 234 -31.60 6.28 15.75
C SER A 234 -32.12 7.10 16.94
N LYS A 235 -31.24 7.84 17.66
CA LYS A 235 -31.66 8.77 18.72
C LYS A 235 -32.53 9.88 18.16
N GLN A 236 -32.21 10.42 16.99
CA GLN A 236 -32.99 11.46 16.33
C GLN A 236 -34.36 10.95 15.87
N GLU A 237 -34.43 9.76 15.27
CA GLU A 237 -35.73 9.13 14.90
C GLU A 237 -36.61 8.91 16.11
N THR A 238 -36.06 8.36 17.20
CA THR A 238 -36.76 8.13 18.46
C THR A 238 -37.30 9.46 19.03
N PHE A 239 -36.45 10.51 19.00
CA PHE A 239 -36.83 11.85 19.44
C PHE A 239 -38.04 12.38 18.65
N VAL A 240 -38.01 12.31 17.32
CA VAL A 240 -39.12 12.78 16.45
C VAL A 240 -40.40 11.97 16.71
N ALA A 241 -40.26 10.65 16.85
CA ALA A 241 -41.44 9.78 17.15
C ALA A 241 -42.06 10.12 18.51
N CYS A 242 -41.26 10.26 19.57
CA CYS A 242 -41.75 10.65 20.90
C CYS A 242 -42.38 12.04 20.90
N PHE A 243 -41.73 13.02 20.23
CA PHE A 243 -42.28 14.38 20.09
C PHE A 243 -43.64 14.38 19.41
N SER A 244 -43.79 13.67 18.28
CA SER A 244 -45.02 13.56 17.54
C SER A 244 -46.16 12.97 18.43
N HIS A 245 -45.83 11.96 19.23
CA HIS A 245 -46.75 11.33 20.13
C HIS A 245 -47.18 12.26 21.26
N GLU A 246 -46.23 12.99 21.91
CA GLU A 246 -46.50 13.89 23.02
C GLU A 246 -47.24 15.18 22.59
N LEU A 247 -47.16 15.58 21.30
CA LEU A 247 -48.01 16.63 20.72
C LEU A 247 -49.41 16.13 20.37
N LYS A 248 -49.53 14.91 19.82
CA LYS A 248 -50.84 14.36 19.38
C LYS A 248 -51.84 14.24 20.53
N THR A 249 -51.38 13.83 21.71
CA THR A 249 -52.23 13.60 22.87
C THR A 249 -52.99 14.87 23.34
N PRO A 250 -52.29 15.99 23.68
CA PRO A 250 -52.96 17.23 24.07
C PRO A 250 -53.81 17.81 22.94
N LEU A 251 -53.33 17.73 21.69
CA LEU A 251 -54.10 18.23 20.55
C LEU A 251 -55.39 17.46 20.34
N THR A 252 -55.38 16.13 20.51
CA THR A 252 -56.59 15.31 20.44
C THR A 252 -57.58 15.67 21.57
N SER A 253 -57.10 15.92 22.80
CA SER A 253 -57.94 16.37 23.92
C SER A 253 -58.53 17.74 23.65
N ILE A 254 -57.77 18.72 23.19
CA ILE A 254 -58.26 20.05 22.85
C ILE A 254 -59.39 19.96 21.81
N ILE A 255 -59.15 19.22 20.71
CA ILE A 255 -60.16 19.05 19.64
C ILE A 255 -61.38 18.36 20.17
N GLY A 256 -61.25 17.32 21.00
CA GLY A 256 -62.33 16.57 21.56
C GLY A 256 -63.24 17.43 22.47
N TYR A 257 -62.65 18.19 23.41
CA TYR A 257 -63.36 19.08 24.26
C TYR A 257 -63.98 20.28 23.51
N ALA A 258 -63.31 20.82 22.52
CA ALA A 258 -63.80 21.86 21.64
C ALA A 258 -64.99 21.36 20.81
N ASP A 259 -64.95 20.14 20.29
CA ASP A 259 -66.11 19.54 19.58
C ASP A 259 -67.30 19.26 20.49
N MET A 260 -67.03 18.81 21.72
CA MET A 260 -68.09 18.67 22.74
C MET A 260 -68.75 20.00 23.02
N LEU A 261 -68.04 21.10 23.20
CA LEU A 261 -68.54 22.44 23.37
C LEU A 261 -69.40 22.90 22.19
N ARG A 262 -69.01 22.52 20.98
CA ARG A 262 -69.64 22.89 19.71
C ARG A 262 -70.98 22.09 19.48
N SER A 263 -70.94 20.76 19.74
CA SER A 263 -71.94 19.82 19.23
C SER A 263 -72.98 19.38 20.27
N LYS A 264 -72.70 19.53 21.58
CA LYS A 264 -73.58 19.05 22.67
C LYS A 264 -74.15 20.19 23.43
N LYS A 265 -75.46 20.02 23.85
CA LYS A 265 -76.10 20.89 24.89
C LYS A 265 -75.49 20.54 26.24
N MET A 266 -74.68 21.45 26.79
CA MET A 266 -73.99 21.29 28.07
C MET A 266 -74.55 22.28 29.13
N ASN A 267 -74.47 21.86 30.38
CA ASN A 267 -74.73 22.79 31.49
C ASN A 267 -73.49 23.69 31.73
N ARG A 268 -73.61 24.75 32.49
CA ARG A 268 -72.57 25.73 32.73
C ARG A 268 -71.28 25.11 33.35
N GLU A 269 -71.44 24.15 34.25
CA GLU A 269 -70.29 23.46 34.89
C GLU A 269 -69.49 22.63 33.87
N GLN A 270 -70.14 21.85 33.00
CA GLN A 270 -69.54 21.08 31.95
C GLN A 270 -68.82 21.96 30.91
N MET A 271 -69.42 23.15 30.58
CA MET A 271 -68.76 24.11 29.68
C MET A 271 -67.51 24.67 30.31
N VAL A 272 -67.55 25.07 31.59
CA VAL A 272 -66.34 25.57 32.29
C VAL A 272 -65.27 24.47 32.41
N LEU A 273 -65.66 23.25 32.74
CA LEU A 273 -64.74 22.12 32.84
C LEU A 273 -64.04 21.82 31.49
N SER A 274 -64.83 21.78 30.41
CA SER A 274 -64.31 21.55 29.07
C SER A 274 -63.31 22.68 28.62
N ALA A 275 -63.71 23.93 28.90
CA ALA A 275 -62.84 25.09 28.62
C ALA A 275 -61.56 25.05 29.43
N ASN A 276 -61.61 24.64 30.71
CA ASN A 276 -60.43 24.46 31.54
C ASN A 276 -59.49 23.37 30.98
N TYR A 277 -60.03 22.24 30.53
CA TYR A 277 -59.19 21.20 29.89
C TYR A 277 -58.57 21.70 28.64
N ILE A 278 -59.25 22.45 27.78
CA ILE A 278 -58.65 23.04 26.57
C ILE A 278 -57.49 24.01 26.95
N PHE A 279 -57.69 24.83 27.96
CA PHE A 279 -56.70 25.79 28.43
C PHE A 279 -55.49 25.13 29.04
N GLU A 280 -55.67 24.13 29.90
CA GLU A 280 -54.55 23.39 30.51
C GLU A 280 -53.75 22.60 29.47
N GLU A 281 -54.40 21.92 28.53
CA GLU A 281 -53.67 21.20 27.44
C GLU A 281 -53.05 22.17 26.47
N GLY A 282 -53.60 23.37 26.23
CA GLY A 282 -52.95 24.44 25.47
C GLY A 282 -51.63 24.94 26.11
N LYS A 283 -51.72 25.23 27.45
CA LYS A 283 -50.52 25.59 28.23
C LYS A 283 -49.41 24.49 28.21
N ARG A 284 -49.86 23.25 28.28
CA ARG A 284 -48.95 22.09 28.20
C ARG A 284 -48.27 22.05 26.85
N LEU A 285 -49.00 22.29 25.77
CA LEU A 285 -48.47 22.30 24.42
C LEU A 285 -47.46 23.44 24.19
N GLU A 286 -47.76 24.63 24.74
CA GLU A 286 -46.83 25.77 24.78
C GLU A 286 -45.52 25.42 25.51
N SER A 287 -45.64 24.80 26.71
CA SER A 287 -44.46 24.37 27.48
C SER A 287 -43.58 23.32 26.75
N ILE A 288 -44.22 22.36 26.05
CA ILE A 288 -43.52 21.39 25.21
C ILE A 288 -42.72 22.12 24.10
N SER A 289 -43.41 23.04 23.39
CA SER A 289 -42.85 23.81 22.29
C SER A 289 -41.64 24.66 22.75
N MET A 290 -41.77 25.38 23.87
CA MET A 290 -40.70 26.21 24.43
C MET A 290 -39.49 25.40 24.85
N LYS A 291 -39.68 24.26 25.53
CA LYS A 291 -38.57 23.38 25.92
C LYS A 291 -37.87 22.72 24.72
N LEU A 292 -38.60 22.40 23.65
CA LEU A 292 -38.06 21.93 22.43
C LEU A 292 -37.17 22.98 21.76
N LEU A 293 -37.68 24.20 21.66
CA LEU A 293 -36.93 25.33 21.11
C LEU A 293 -35.61 25.57 21.90
N GLU A 294 -35.68 25.49 23.23
CA GLU A 294 -34.52 25.57 24.12
C GLU A 294 -33.46 24.51 23.78
N ILE A 295 -33.85 23.23 23.58
CA ILE A 295 -32.95 22.15 23.20
C ILE A 295 -32.33 22.42 21.83
N VAL A 296 -33.07 22.88 20.83
CA VAL A 296 -32.60 23.18 19.49
C VAL A 296 -31.60 24.34 19.53
N ILE A 297 -31.88 25.37 20.30
CA ILE A 297 -30.97 26.51 20.48
C ILE A 297 -29.69 26.06 21.17
N LEU A 298 -29.75 25.27 22.25
CA LEU A 298 -28.59 24.79 22.97
C LEU A 298 -27.68 23.95 22.08
N LYS A 299 -28.21 23.04 21.28
CA LYS A 299 -27.41 22.19 20.36
C LYS A 299 -26.61 22.97 19.32
N ASN A 300 -27.08 24.16 18.93
CA ASN A 300 -26.47 25.01 17.91
C ASN A 300 -25.74 26.22 18.48
N SER A 301 -25.69 26.39 19.79
CA SER A 301 -25.10 27.57 20.45
C SER A 301 -23.65 27.33 20.85
N LYS A 302 -22.86 28.39 20.77
CA LYS A 302 -21.57 28.48 21.46
C LYS A 302 -21.79 29.36 22.69
N ILE A 303 -21.54 28.82 23.88
CA ILE A 303 -21.64 29.58 25.13
C ILE A 303 -20.38 30.35 25.43
N ILE A 304 -20.50 31.47 26.11
CA ILE A 304 -19.38 32.26 26.63
C ILE A 304 -19.31 32.01 28.13
N LEU A 305 -18.30 31.27 28.55
CA LEU A 305 -18.05 31.00 29.95
C LEU A 305 -17.53 32.27 30.63
N LYS A 306 -18.00 32.52 31.84
CA LYS A 306 -17.58 33.62 32.71
C LYS A 306 -17.06 33.06 34.00
N GLU A 307 -16.06 33.74 34.56
CA GLU A 307 -15.52 33.44 35.88
C GLU A 307 -16.49 33.97 36.95
N ILE A 308 -17.01 33.10 37.80
CA ILE A 308 -17.98 33.47 38.85
C ILE A 308 -17.62 32.71 40.13
N SER A 309 -17.77 33.43 41.28
CA SER A 309 -17.63 32.83 42.61
C SER A 309 -18.69 31.72 42.80
N ALA A 310 -18.24 30.54 43.21
CA ALA A 310 -19.11 29.42 43.54
C ALA A 310 -20.15 29.79 44.62
N ILE A 311 -19.72 30.56 45.65
CA ILE A 311 -20.60 31.01 46.73
C ILE A 311 -21.71 31.90 46.19
N ASP A 312 -21.42 32.89 45.34
CA ASP A 312 -22.39 33.80 44.78
C ASP A 312 -23.38 33.04 43.86
N PHE A 313 -22.87 32.12 43.09
CA PHE A 313 -23.71 31.26 42.27
C PHE A 313 -24.70 30.42 43.13
N PHE A 314 -24.20 29.75 44.18
CA PHE A 314 -25.07 28.93 45.06
C PHE A 314 -26.06 29.79 45.84
N GLU A 315 -25.70 30.97 46.31
CA GLU A 315 -26.64 31.89 46.94
C GLU A 315 -27.73 32.36 45.97
N SER A 316 -27.42 32.56 44.68
CA SER A 316 -28.42 32.89 43.67
C SER A 316 -29.46 31.76 43.47
N VAL A 317 -29.00 30.48 43.45
CA VAL A 317 -29.89 29.32 43.40
C VAL A 317 -30.72 29.16 44.66
N LYS A 318 -30.08 29.35 45.81
CA LYS A 318 -30.72 29.35 47.13
C LYS A 318 -31.90 30.32 47.23
N GLY A 319 -31.70 31.55 46.76
CA GLY A 319 -32.76 32.59 46.79
C GLY A 319 -34.03 32.17 46.03
N ILE A 320 -33.86 31.41 44.94
CA ILE A 320 -35.00 30.92 44.14
C ILE A 320 -35.66 29.72 44.80
N MET A 321 -34.91 28.78 45.33
CA MET A 321 -35.40 27.47 45.73
C MET A 321 -35.93 27.42 47.17
N ILE A 322 -35.41 28.20 48.11
CA ILE A 322 -35.87 28.22 49.51
C ILE A 322 -37.41 28.45 49.65
N PRO A 323 -38.01 29.47 49.02
CA PRO A 323 -39.47 29.65 49.15
C PRO A 323 -40.27 28.49 48.65
N ILE A 324 -39.79 27.80 47.64
CA ILE A 324 -40.43 26.63 47.01
C ILE A 324 -40.42 25.43 47.96
N PHE A 325 -39.27 25.12 48.58
CA PHE A 325 -39.11 24.02 49.52
C PHE A 325 -39.84 24.27 50.84
N GLN A 326 -39.79 25.52 51.35
CA GLN A 326 -40.56 25.90 52.59
C GLN A 326 -42.03 25.68 52.44
N LYS A 327 -42.65 26.01 51.26
CA LYS A 327 -44.03 25.81 50.97
C LYS A 327 -44.48 24.34 51.07
N GLN A 328 -43.56 23.41 50.92
CA GLN A 328 -43.84 21.97 50.93
C GLN A 328 -43.27 21.26 52.18
N ASN A 329 -42.79 22.01 53.17
CA ASN A 329 -42.14 21.49 54.39
C ASN A 329 -40.95 20.53 54.05
N ILE A 330 -40.12 20.85 53.07
CA ILE A 330 -38.94 20.09 52.70
C ILE A 330 -37.68 20.75 53.30
N HIS A 331 -36.85 19.97 53.96
CA HIS A 331 -35.59 20.45 54.49
C HIS A 331 -34.54 20.61 53.38
N PHE A 332 -34.16 21.86 53.11
CA PHE A 332 -33.16 22.17 52.06
C PHE A 332 -31.87 22.71 52.69
N SER A 333 -30.75 22.02 52.41
CA SER A 333 -29.43 22.44 52.86
C SER A 333 -28.53 22.81 51.68
N ILE A 334 -27.72 23.84 51.85
CA ILE A 334 -26.76 24.31 50.84
C ILE A 334 -25.40 24.48 51.51
N ASN A 335 -24.36 23.96 50.85
CA ASN A 335 -22.96 24.13 51.20
C ASN A 335 -22.10 24.27 49.96
N ALA A 336 -21.24 25.28 49.88
CA ALA A 336 -20.35 25.49 48.76
C ALA A 336 -18.93 25.81 49.24
N GLU A 337 -17.93 25.10 48.75
CA GLU A 337 -16.55 25.49 48.94
C GLU A 337 -16.22 26.71 48.07
N LYS A 338 -15.28 27.54 48.55
CA LYS A 338 -14.80 28.69 47.82
C LYS A 338 -14.01 28.27 46.60
N ALA A 339 -14.44 28.66 45.41
CA ALA A 339 -13.75 28.46 44.16
C ALA A 339 -14.29 29.44 43.11
N ASN A 340 -13.51 29.67 42.04
CA ASN A 340 -13.98 30.38 40.87
C ASN A 340 -14.40 29.32 39.80
N LEU A 341 -15.63 29.44 39.31
CA LEU A 341 -16.23 28.58 38.32
C LEU A 341 -16.22 29.26 36.94
N MET A 342 -15.77 28.53 35.93
CA MET A 342 -15.90 28.98 34.54
C MET A 342 -17.22 28.46 33.97
N ILE A 343 -18.29 29.24 34.07
CA ILE A 343 -19.65 28.84 33.69
C ILE A 343 -20.41 29.97 32.97
N GLU A 344 -21.48 29.59 32.26
CA GLU A 344 -22.54 30.51 31.88
C GLU A 344 -23.62 30.46 32.98
N PRO A 345 -23.81 31.55 33.78
CA PRO A 345 -24.55 31.46 35.03
C PRO A 345 -26.01 31.13 34.88
N GLU A 346 -26.72 31.68 33.88
CA GLU A 346 -28.13 31.47 33.70
C GLU A 346 -28.46 30.03 33.24
N LEU A 347 -27.62 29.47 32.37
CA LEU A 347 -27.74 28.07 31.97
C LEU A 347 -27.49 27.11 33.15
N MET A 348 -26.39 27.35 33.89
CA MET A 348 -26.13 26.54 35.09
C MET A 348 -27.18 26.68 36.18
N LYS A 349 -27.80 27.86 36.36
CA LYS A 349 -28.96 28.07 37.20
C LYS A 349 -30.14 27.20 36.74
N THR A 350 -30.40 27.16 35.43
CA THR A 350 -31.45 26.30 34.84
C THR A 350 -31.20 24.82 35.17
N VAL A 351 -29.95 24.35 35.09
CA VAL A 351 -29.55 22.98 35.47
C VAL A 351 -29.90 22.71 36.94
N CYS A 352 -29.40 23.58 37.84
CA CYS A 352 -29.65 23.42 39.29
C CYS A 352 -31.14 23.44 39.64
N ILE A 353 -31.88 24.36 39.06
CA ILE A 353 -33.33 24.47 39.30
C ILE A 353 -34.08 23.24 38.79
N ASN A 354 -33.78 22.74 37.58
CA ASN A 354 -34.40 21.53 37.05
C ASN A 354 -34.12 20.29 37.92
N LEU A 355 -32.87 20.13 38.38
CA LEU A 355 -32.48 18.99 39.23
C LEU A 355 -33.06 19.10 40.61
N LEU A 356 -33.10 20.30 41.23
CA LEU A 356 -33.73 20.55 42.53
C LEU A 356 -35.25 20.40 42.47
N ASP A 357 -35.89 20.78 41.37
CA ASP A 357 -37.35 20.54 41.18
C ASP A 357 -37.67 19.03 41.02
N ASN A 358 -36.76 18.26 40.34
CA ASN A 358 -36.88 16.82 40.29
C ASN A 358 -36.73 16.18 41.68
N ALA A 359 -35.75 16.61 42.46
CA ALA A 359 -35.55 16.17 43.86
C ALA A 359 -36.79 16.49 44.71
N ARG A 360 -37.32 17.69 44.60
CA ARG A 360 -38.54 18.14 45.27
C ARG A 360 -39.76 17.22 44.97
N LYS A 361 -39.90 16.83 43.69
CA LYS A 361 -41.01 15.92 43.25
C LYS A 361 -40.80 14.50 43.70
N ALA A 362 -39.57 14.09 43.98
CA ALA A 362 -39.20 12.75 44.43
C ALA A 362 -39.40 12.52 45.93
N VAL A 363 -39.28 13.56 46.75
CA VAL A 363 -39.43 13.49 48.20
C VAL A 363 -40.86 13.67 48.65
N GLU A 364 -41.17 13.14 49.83
CA GLU A 364 -42.45 13.37 50.53
C GLU A 364 -42.35 14.59 51.48
N SER A 365 -43.42 14.94 52.13
CA SER A 365 -43.41 15.98 53.18
C SER A 365 -42.42 15.62 54.29
N ASN A 366 -41.65 16.60 54.74
CA ASN A 366 -40.47 16.44 55.61
C ASN A 366 -39.26 15.71 54.99
N GLY A 367 -39.20 15.57 53.66
CA GLY A 367 -38.04 15.05 52.96
C GLY A 367 -36.83 15.98 53.05
N GLN A 368 -35.68 15.47 52.67
CA GLN A 368 -34.40 16.21 52.70
C GLN A 368 -33.84 16.32 51.29
N VAL A 369 -33.41 17.55 50.93
CA VAL A 369 -32.70 17.82 49.67
C VAL A 369 -31.45 18.64 50.01
N SER A 370 -30.34 18.28 49.43
CA SER A 370 -29.07 18.99 49.62
C SER A 370 -28.46 19.42 48.28
N LEU A 371 -27.86 20.61 48.27
CA LEU A 371 -27.04 21.11 47.18
C LEU A 371 -25.63 21.40 47.73
N CYS A 372 -24.67 20.63 47.34
CA CYS A 372 -23.29 20.75 47.82
C CYS A 372 -22.34 20.99 46.67
N GLY A 373 -21.37 21.92 46.85
CA GLY A 373 -20.29 22.16 45.93
C GLY A 373 -18.94 21.93 46.58
N ARG A 374 -18.03 21.21 45.96
CA ARG A 374 -16.72 20.96 46.46
C ARG A 374 -15.65 20.99 45.34
N LEU A 375 -14.45 21.39 45.69
CA LEU A 375 -13.31 21.35 44.77
C LEU A 375 -12.63 20.01 44.90
N GLU A 376 -12.46 19.27 43.81
CA GLU A 376 -11.70 18.03 43.73
C GLU A 376 -10.61 18.18 42.64
N GLU A 377 -9.35 18.25 43.05
CA GLU A 377 -8.22 18.50 42.15
C GLU A 377 -8.43 19.76 41.29
N ASN A 378 -8.73 19.59 40.00
CA ASN A 378 -8.96 20.68 39.01
C ASN A 378 -10.42 20.75 38.56
N ASN A 379 -11.34 20.05 39.23
CA ASN A 379 -12.77 20.02 38.91
C ASN A 379 -13.61 20.52 40.09
N TYR A 380 -14.65 21.25 39.79
CA TYR A 380 -15.62 21.58 40.79
C TYR A 380 -16.81 20.62 40.66
N ILE A 381 -17.13 19.91 41.74
CA ILE A 381 -18.20 18.93 41.78
C ILE A 381 -19.42 19.52 42.47
N ILE A 382 -20.54 19.63 41.75
CA ILE A 382 -21.85 20.03 42.31
C ILE A 382 -22.69 18.77 42.52
N ASN A 383 -23.08 18.51 43.78
CA ASN A 383 -23.91 17.38 44.16
C ASN A 383 -25.30 17.85 44.56
N ILE A 384 -26.31 17.21 43.96
CA ILE A 384 -27.72 17.41 44.35
C ILE A 384 -28.25 16.05 44.81
N CYS A 385 -28.54 15.93 46.11
CA CYS A 385 -28.99 14.68 46.69
C CYS A 385 -30.39 14.85 47.33
N ASP A 386 -31.25 13.87 47.18
CA ASP A 386 -32.55 13.74 47.82
C ASP A 386 -32.67 12.40 48.53
N ASN A 387 -33.55 12.32 49.52
CA ASN A 387 -33.96 11.09 50.21
C ASN A 387 -35.31 10.56 49.73
N GLY A 388 -35.67 10.80 48.49
CA GLY A 388 -36.93 10.43 47.89
C GLY A 388 -37.03 8.96 47.50
N LYS A 389 -37.96 8.68 46.60
CA LYS A 389 -38.28 7.32 46.12
C LYS A 389 -37.18 6.58 45.40
N GLY A 390 -36.16 7.29 44.94
CA GLY A 390 -35.05 6.73 44.13
C GLY A 390 -35.53 6.24 42.77
N ILE A 391 -34.52 5.68 42.02
CA ILE A 391 -34.70 5.22 40.64
C ILE A 391 -34.01 3.84 40.53
N GLU A 392 -34.60 2.92 39.77
CA GLU A 392 -34.00 1.62 39.49
C GLU A 392 -32.77 1.73 38.59
N GLN A 393 -31.79 0.85 38.82
CA GLN A 393 -30.48 0.88 38.12
C GLN A 393 -30.62 0.75 36.59
N ASN A 394 -31.58 -0.06 36.11
CA ASN A 394 -31.85 -0.28 34.70
C ASN A 394 -32.44 0.96 33.99
N GLU A 395 -32.97 1.90 34.74
CA GLU A 395 -33.59 3.13 34.25
C GLU A 395 -32.61 4.30 34.16
N LEU A 396 -31.53 4.28 34.99
CA LEU A 396 -30.56 5.39 35.08
C LEU A 396 -29.93 5.79 33.74
N ASN A 397 -29.71 4.85 32.85
CA ASN A 397 -29.13 5.11 31.52
C ASN A 397 -30.15 5.74 30.55
N LYS A 398 -31.44 5.79 30.90
CA LYS A 398 -32.48 6.27 30.02
C LYS A 398 -33.04 7.63 30.45
N ILE A 399 -32.87 8.02 31.72
CA ILE A 399 -33.52 9.23 32.31
C ILE A 399 -33.08 10.54 31.65
N THR A 400 -31.94 10.60 30.97
CA THR A 400 -31.48 11.77 30.20
C THR A 400 -32.04 11.78 28.78
N GLN A 401 -32.65 10.69 28.31
CA GLN A 401 -33.29 10.65 26.99
C GLN A 401 -34.52 11.54 26.96
N ALA A 402 -34.72 12.25 25.88
CA ALA A 402 -35.85 13.15 25.71
C ALA A 402 -37.19 12.39 25.80
N PHE A 403 -38.16 12.97 26.52
CA PHE A 403 -39.50 12.43 26.77
C PHE A 403 -39.51 11.14 27.60
N TYR A 404 -38.36 10.73 28.15
CA TYR A 404 -38.34 9.55 29.02
C TYR A 404 -38.84 9.88 30.41
N MET A 405 -39.72 9.03 30.94
CA MET A 405 -40.30 9.13 32.27
C MET A 405 -40.46 7.74 32.88
N VAL A 406 -39.92 7.53 34.08
CA VAL A 406 -40.00 6.26 34.82
C VAL A 406 -41.48 5.92 35.14
N ASP A 407 -42.27 6.92 35.50
CA ASP A 407 -43.74 6.79 35.76
C ASP A 407 -44.49 7.89 34.96
N LYS A 408 -45.05 7.49 33.82
CA LYS A 408 -45.76 8.40 32.90
C LYS A 408 -47.05 8.96 33.50
N SER A 409 -47.74 8.22 34.35
CA SER A 409 -49.02 8.60 34.91
C SER A 409 -48.86 9.69 35.98
N ARG A 410 -47.95 9.52 36.90
CA ARG A 410 -47.64 10.45 37.97
C ARG A 410 -46.94 11.72 37.48
N ALA A 411 -46.02 11.53 36.52
CA ALA A 411 -45.30 12.66 35.93
C ALA A 411 -46.24 13.61 35.17
N ARG A 412 -47.26 13.09 34.48
CA ARG A 412 -48.26 13.93 33.78
C ARG A 412 -49.08 14.80 34.74
N ILE A 413 -49.51 14.25 35.90
CA ILE A 413 -50.19 15.01 36.91
C ILE A 413 -49.32 16.15 37.49
N GLN A 414 -48.03 15.96 37.57
CA GLN A 414 -47.08 16.93 38.10
C GLN A 414 -46.48 17.86 37.01
N GLY A 415 -47.05 17.86 35.79
CA GLY A 415 -46.57 18.72 34.68
C GLY A 415 -45.23 18.35 34.10
N GLY A 416 -44.77 17.11 34.33
CA GLY A 416 -43.51 16.62 33.77
C GLY A 416 -43.63 16.23 32.29
N ILE A 417 -42.72 16.67 31.46
CA ILE A 417 -42.69 16.40 30.02
C ILE A 417 -41.52 15.42 29.66
N GLY A 418 -40.62 15.20 30.59
CA GLY A 418 -39.44 14.35 30.33
C GLY A 418 -38.34 15.04 29.52
N LEU A 419 -38.31 16.37 29.44
CA LEU A 419 -37.28 17.16 28.73
C LEU A 419 -36.29 17.84 29.67
N GLY A 420 -36.59 17.96 30.98
CA GLY A 420 -35.73 18.70 31.92
C GLY A 420 -34.35 18.12 32.08
N LEU A 421 -34.21 16.80 32.22
CA LEU A 421 -32.90 16.14 32.31
C LEU A 421 -32.12 16.16 30.99
N THR A 422 -32.82 16.13 29.86
CA THR A 422 -32.19 16.29 28.54
C THR A 422 -31.57 17.68 28.37
N ILE A 423 -32.31 18.74 28.83
CA ILE A 423 -31.79 20.13 28.85
C ILE A 423 -30.58 20.22 29.79
N CYS A 424 -30.64 19.61 30.97
CA CYS A 424 -29.49 19.58 31.89
C CYS A 424 -28.24 18.92 31.23
N ASP A 425 -28.41 17.79 30.58
CA ASP A 425 -27.34 17.06 29.93
C ASP A 425 -26.72 17.88 28.79
N GLU A 426 -27.51 18.54 27.95
CA GLU A 426 -27.01 19.41 26.87
C GLU A 426 -26.29 20.65 27.43
N ILE A 427 -26.79 21.29 28.48
CA ILE A 427 -26.12 22.42 29.12
C ILE A 427 -24.75 22.01 29.72
N ILE A 428 -24.73 20.87 30.42
CA ILE A 428 -23.47 20.36 31.00
C ILE A 428 -22.46 20.00 29.94
N LYS A 429 -22.88 19.40 28.83
CA LYS A 429 -21.97 19.14 27.65
C LYS A 429 -21.43 20.44 27.08
N LEU A 430 -22.21 21.47 26.92
CA LEU A 430 -21.74 22.78 26.46
C LEU A 430 -20.67 23.38 27.38
N HIS A 431 -20.74 23.10 28.71
CA HIS A 431 -19.73 23.50 29.68
C HIS A 431 -18.50 22.57 29.71
N GLY A 432 -18.46 21.53 28.86
CA GLY A 432 -17.39 20.51 28.86
C GLY A 432 -17.35 19.65 30.13
N GLY A 433 -18.46 19.64 30.87
CA GLY A 433 -18.65 18.90 32.10
C GLY A 433 -19.25 17.50 31.91
N THR A 434 -19.46 16.78 33.00
CA THR A 434 -20.13 15.47 33.02
C THR A 434 -21.26 15.44 34.04
N LEU A 435 -22.32 14.72 33.70
CA LEU A 435 -23.50 14.50 34.53
C LEU A 435 -23.62 13.01 34.88
N LYS A 436 -23.61 12.67 36.17
CA LYS A 436 -23.72 11.29 36.65
C LYS A 436 -24.84 11.15 37.68
N PHE A 437 -25.50 10.00 37.71
CA PHE A 437 -26.59 9.70 38.63
C PHE A 437 -26.22 8.46 39.45
N GLN A 438 -26.48 8.55 40.74
CA GLN A 438 -26.43 7.43 41.68
C GLN A 438 -27.74 7.35 42.42
N SER A 439 -28.47 6.28 42.33
CA SER A 439 -29.76 6.13 42.96
C SER A 439 -29.99 4.71 43.47
N THR A 440 -30.71 4.62 44.54
CA THR A 440 -31.18 3.35 45.10
C THR A 440 -32.68 3.49 45.40
N PRO A 441 -33.52 2.56 44.94
CA PRO A 441 -34.96 2.60 45.25
C PRO A 441 -35.22 2.74 46.76
N GLN A 442 -36.13 3.62 47.12
CA GLN A 442 -36.55 3.96 48.49
C GLN A 442 -35.45 4.61 49.38
N LYS A 443 -34.28 4.96 48.81
CA LYS A 443 -33.16 5.62 49.55
C LYS A 443 -32.84 6.99 49.01
N GLY A 444 -33.36 7.32 47.83
CA GLY A 444 -33.13 8.61 47.17
C GLY A 444 -32.17 8.59 45.99
N THR A 445 -31.88 9.78 45.45
CA THR A 445 -31.04 9.98 44.29
C THR A 445 -29.99 11.06 44.59
N CYS A 446 -28.75 10.83 44.14
CA CYS A 446 -27.69 11.83 44.08
C CYS A 446 -27.28 12.08 42.65
N VAL A 447 -27.28 13.32 42.24
CA VAL A 447 -26.82 13.79 40.93
C VAL A 447 -25.49 14.50 41.09
N PHE A 448 -24.48 14.11 40.31
CA PHE A 448 -23.13 14.65 40.34
C PHE A 448 -22.86 15.37 39.02
N ILE A 449 -22.54 16.67 39.12
CA ILE A 449 -22.11 17.50 38.02
C ILE A 449 -20.63 17.80 38.22
N SER A 450 -19.78 17.41 37.29
CA SER A 450 -18.34 17.75 37.30
C SER A 450 -18.05 18.79 36.24
N LEU A 451 -17.52 19.93 36.66
CA LEU A 451 -17.09 21.06 35.82
C LEU A 451 -15.58 21.18 35.86
N LYS A 452 -14.95 21.34 34.70
CA LYS A 452 -13.51 21.51 34.56
C LYS A 452 -13.06 22.96 34.72
N GLY A 453 -11.83 23.19 35.20
CA GLY A 453 -11.20 24.52 35.22
C GLY A 453 -11.69 25.40 36.37
N ALA A 454 -11.95 24.79 37.54
CA ALA A 454 -12.16 25.58 38.76
C ALA A 454 -10.83 25.78 39.50
N ASP A 455 -10.56 27.03 39.85
CA ASP A 455 -9.38 27.40 40.66
C ASP A 455 -9.81 27.65 42.11
N ALA A 456 -9.01 27.17 43.05
CA ALA A 456 -9.18 27.49 44.44
C ALA A 456 -8.99 28.99 44.70
N ILE A 457 -9.88 29.62 45.40
CA ILE A 457 -9.68 31.00 45.91
C ILE A 457 -8.93 30.87 47.23
N GLU A 458 -7.67 31.39 47.31
CA GLU A 458 -6.94 31.54 48.57
C GLU A 458 -7.62 32.43 49.60
#